data_6fa84bcc4b830b5716a7157e60e39658
#
_entry.id   6fa84bcc4b830b5716a7157e60e39658
#
_cell.length_a   1.000
_cell.length_b   1.000
_cell.length_c   1.000
_cell.angle_alpha   90.00
_cell.angle_beta   90.00
_cell.angle_gamma   90.00
#
_symmetry.space_group_name_H-M   'P 1'
#
loop_
_entity.id
_entity.type
_entity.pdbx_description
1 polymer ?
#
loop_
_entity_poly.entity_id
_entity_poly.type
_entity_poly.pdbx_seq_one_letter_code
_entity_poly.pdbx_strand_id
1 'polypeptide(L)'
;MPSDVRALERLIARLRGVLGAATDTLEMLYPRGVDAWEGAVGTALTQYHLAAYVAGSGESTPSPAARTAVRRDIATQLAFLRRFGVTIRENATWDKGWKARAQSYADAIQVPYWRGRTKMLPLPAMPGEGSQCITHCQCTWEIVTVDEAANDYDCYWRLGAAEHCQTCEQRAATWAPLEIRGGRLI
;
A
#
# COMPACT_ATOMS: atom_id res chain seq x y z
N MET A 1 -20.56 0.84 -1.47
CA MET A 1 -20.16 1.54 -2.70
C MET A 1 -18.99 0.84 -3.37
N PRO A 2 -19.22 0.07 -4.46
CA PRO A 2 -18.15 -0.74 -5.08
C PRO A 2 -17.23 0.01 -6.06
N SER A 3 -17.45 1.31 -6.32
CA SER A 3 -16.76 2.02 -7.42
C SER A 3 -15.26 2.30 -7.19
N ASP A 4 -14.78 2.30 -5.95
CA ASP A 4 -13.48 2.88 -5.64
C ASP A 4 -12.33 1.88 -5.58
N VAL A 5 -12.58 0.62 -5.25
CA VAL A 5 -11.54 -0.43 -5.29
C VAL A 5 -10.97 -0.59 -6.70
N ARG A 6 -11.77 -0.40 -7.73
CA ARG A 6 -11.32 -0.41 -9.13
C ARG A 6 -10.27 0.66 -9.46
N ALA A 7 -10.30 1.80 -8.75
CA ALA A 7 -9.27 2.83 -8.94
C ALA A 7 -7.93 2.35 -8.37
N LEU A 8 -7.93 1.75 -7.19
CA LEU A 8 -6.75 1.14 -6.59
C LEU A 8 -6.18 0.01 -7.47
N GLU A 9 -7.04 -0.90 -7.94
CA GLU A 9 -6.63 -2.01 -8.81
C GLU A 9 -5.93 -1.50 -10.09
N ARG A 10 -6.50 -0.44 -10.72
CA ARG A 10 -5.86 0.20 -11.89
C ARG A 10 -4.51 0.82 -11.57
N LEU A 11 -4.36 1.46 -10.40
CA LEU A 11 -3.08 2.02 -9.98
C LEU A 11 -2.04 0.93 -9.72
N ILE A 12 -2.42 -0.15 -9.04
CA ILE A 12 -1.57 -1.32 -8.80
C ILE A 12 -1.11 -1.93 -10.13
N ALA A 13 -2.04 -2.17 -11.06
CA ALA A 13 -1.72 -2.75 -12.37
C ALA A 13 -0.74 -1.87 -13.17
N ARG A 14 -0.97 -0.55 -13.19
CA ARG A 14 -0.06 0.40 -13.84
C ARG A 14 1.32 0.42 -13.20
N LEU A 15 1.39 0.47 -11.88
CA LEU A 15 2.67 0.47 -11.17
C LEU A 15 3.41 -0.84 -11.41
N ARG A 16 2.75 -2.00 -11.37
CA ARG A 16 3.36 -3.30 -11.73
C ARG A 16 3.97 -3.26 -13.13
N GLY A 17 3.28 -2.66 -14.11
CA GLY A 17 3.81 -2.48 -15.45
C GLY A 17 5.10 -1.64 -15.47
N VAL A 18 5.10 -0.50 -14.76
CA VAL A 18 6.27 0.39 -14.66
C VAL A 18 7.45 -0.33 -13.98
N LEU A 19 7.21 -1.02 -12.87
CA LEU A 19 8.24 -1.76 -12.14
C LEU A 19 8.78 -2.93 -12.96
N GLY A 20 7.92 -3.63 -13.70
CA GLY A 20 8.30 -4.68 -14.62
C GLY A 20 9.22 -4.17 -15.73
N ALA A 21 8.84 -3.10 -16.41
CA ALA A 21 9.65 -2.50 -17.49
C ALA A 21 11.01 -1.98 -16.97
N ALA A 22 11.05 -1.36 -15.80
CA ALA A 22 12.31 -0.94 -15.19
C ALA A 22 13.22 -2.15 -14.89
N THR A 23 12.64 -3.27 -14.47
CA THR A 23 13.39 -4.48 -14.15
C THR A 23 13.85 -5.23 -15.41
N ASP A 24 13.08 -5.21 -16.50
CA ASP A 24 13.51 -5.72 -17.81
C ASP A 24 14.71 -4.92 -18.33
N THR A 25 14.70 -3.60 -18.14
CA THR A 25 15.84 -2.75 -18.46
C THR A 25 17.07 -3.09 -17.62
N LEU A 26 16.89 -3.34 -16.32
CA LEU A 26 17.97 -3.77 -15.44
C LEU A 26 18.55 -5.11 -15.91
N GLU A 27 17.72 -6.09 -16.29
CA GLU A 27 18.18 -7.39 -16.80
C GLU A 27 19.14 -7.24 -17.98
N MET A 28 18.82 -6.35 -18.92
CA MET A 28 19.67 -6.07 -20.07
C MET A 28 21.01 -5.38 -19.71
N LEU A 29 21.01 -4.57 -18.65
CA LEU A 29 22.17 -3.77 -18.25
C LEU A 29 22.95 -4.37 -17.08
N TYR A 30 22.50 -5.51 -16.56
CA TYR A 30 23.06 -6.13 -15.36
C TYR A 30 24.56 -6.45 -15.53
N PRO A 31 25.41 -6.21 -14.53
CA PRO A 31 25.09 -5.66 -13.21
C PRO A 31 25.14 -4.11 -13.09
N ARG A 32 25.45 -3.40 -14.16
CA ARG A 32 25.75 -1.95 -14.13
C ARG A 32 24.53 -1.05 -13.90
N GLY A 33 23.33 -1.54 -14.16
CA GLY A 33 22.08 -0.74 -14.14
C GLY A 33 21.42 -0.60 -12.78
N VAL A 34 21.94 -1.20 -11.69
CA VAL A 34 21.22 -1.34 -10.40
C VAL A 34 20.88 0.00 -9.76
N ASP A 35 21.81 0.97 -9.77
CA ASP A 35 21.56 2.29 -9.15
C ASP A 35 20.50 3.09 -9.92
N ALA A 36 20.55 3.05 -11.26
CA ALA A 36 19.55 3.69 -12.10
C ALA A 36 18.16 3.05 -11.91
N TRP A 37 18.12 1.72 -11.82
CA TRP A 37 16.90 0.97 -11.52
C TRP A 37 16.32 1.34 -10.16
N GLU A 38 17.13 1.36 -9.11
CA GLU A 38 16.72 1.73 -7.75
C GLU A 38 16.13 3.15 -7.73
N GLY A 39 16.76 4.10 -8.42
CA GLY A 39 16.26 5.46 -8.58
C GLY A 39 14.93 5.53 -9.33
N ALA A 40 14.78 4.82 -10.44
CA ALA A 40 13.55 4.79 -11.23
C ALA A 40 12.39 4.15 -10.47
N VAL A 41 12.63 3.00 -9.83
CA VAL A 41 11.64 2.31 -8.99
C VAL A 41 11.24 3.17 -7.79
N GLY A 42 12.21 3.81 -7.10
CA GLY A 42 11.95 4.69 -5.97
C GLY A 42 11.10 5.90 -6.35
N THR A 43 11.35 6.49 -7.52
CA THR A 43 10.54 7.59 -8.07
C THR A 43 9.11 7.14 -8.35
N ALA A 44 8.94 6.00 -9.02
CA ALA A 44 7.62 5.44 -9.30
C ALA A 44 6.85 5.14 -8.00
N LEU A 45 7.47 4.48 -7.03
CA LEU A 45 6.85 4.21 -5.72
C LEU A 45 6.37 5.51 -5.07
N THR A 46 7.20 6.55 -5.05
CA THR A 46 6.84 7.84 -4.46
C THR A 46 5.60 8.46 -5.12
N GLN A 47 5.57 8.49 -6.46
CA GLN A 47 4.46 9.05 -7.22
C GLN A 47 3.16 8.28 -7.01
N TYR A 48 3.23 6.95 -7.04
CA TYR A 48 2.04 6.11 -6.93
C TYR A 48 1.49 6.04 -5.50
N HIS A 49 2.32 6.16 -4.45
CA HIS A 49 1.82 6.30 -3.09
C HIS A 49 0.98 7.59 -2.91
N LEU A 50 1.46 8.72 -3.45
CA LEU A 50 0.69 9.96 -3.42
C LEU A 50 -0.59 9.86 -4.26
N ALA A 51 -0.51 9.29 -5.46
CA ALA A 51 -1.67 9.08 -6.32
C ALA A 51 -2.72 8.15 -5.67
N ALA A 52 -2.28 7.12 -4.98
CA ALA A 52 -3.16 6.20 -4.26
C ALA A 52 -3.89 6.90 -3.10
N TYR A 53 -3.19 7.72 -2.31
CA TYR A 53 -3.84 8.53 -1.28
C TYR A 53 -4.92 9.45 -1.87
N VAL A 54 -4.59 10.19 -2.92
CA VAL A 54 -5.53 11.09 -3.62
C VAL A 54 -6.73 10.32 -4.15
N ALA A 55 -6.50 9.15 -4.76
CA ALA A 55 -7.60 8.30 -5.25
C ALA A 55 -8.49 7.76 -4.13
N GLY A 56 -7.93 7.48 -2.96
CA GLY A 56 -8.68 7.04 -1.79
C GLY A 56 -9.46 8.17 -1.12
N SER A 57 -8.84 9.33 -0.94
CA SER A 57 -9.45 10.47 -0.26
C SER A 57 -10.46 11.24 -1.11
N GLY A 58 -10.31 11.20 -2.43
CA GLY A 58 -11.04 12.08 -3.36
C GLY A 58 -10.59 13.55 -3.31
N GLU A 59 -9.57 13.87 -2.50
CA GLU A 59 -9.02 15.22 -2.39
C GLU A 59 -8.02 15.49 -3.52
N SER A 60 -8.06 16.68 -4.12
CA SER A 60 -7.08 17.08 -5.14
C SER A 60 -5.69 17.34 -4.56
N THR A 61 -5.62 17.69 -3.27
CA THR A 61 -4.37 18.02 -2.57
C THR A 61 -4.38 17.47 -1.15
N PRO A 62 -3.46 16.55 -0.80
CA PRO A 62 -3.37 16.02 0.56
C PRO A 62 -3.05 17.09 1.60
N SER A 63 -3.66 17.02 2.76
CA SER A 63 -3.35 17.87 3.92
C SER A 63 -1.89 17.69 4.38
N PRO A 64 -1.30 18.61 5.16
CA PRO A 64 0.04 18.44 5.73
C PRO A 64 0.20 17.15 6.55
N ALA A 65 -0.80 16.79 7.35
CA ALA A 65 -0.82 15.56 8.14
C ALA A 65 -0.82 14.31 7.24
N ALA A 66 -1.67 14.31 6.21
CA ALA A 66 -1.73 13.24 5.23
C ALA A 66 -0.42 13.08 4.47
N ARG A 67 0.19 14.18 4.03
CA ARG A 67 1.52 14.14 3.38
C ARG A 67 2.59 13.53 4.29
N THR A 68 2.55 13.84 5.58
CA THR A 68 3.50 13.28 6.56
C THR A 68 3.29 11.76 6.70
N ALA A 69 2.04 11.30 6.82
CA ALA A 69 1.72 9.88 6.89
C ALA A 69 2.17 9.12 5.63
N VAL A 70 1.82 9.63 4.44
CA VAL A 70 2.21 9.02 3.16
C VAL A 70 3.73 9.00 2.99
N ARG A 71 4.46 10.05 3.41
CA ARG A 71 5.94 10.05 3.39
C ARG A 71 6.53 8.95 4.26
N ARG A 72 5.91 8.63 5.40
CA ARG A 72 6.35 7.52 6.25
C ARG A 72 6.17 6.17 5.56
N ASP A 73 5.02 5.97 4.90
CA ASP A 73 4.76 4.75 4.11
C ASP A 73 5.81 4.61 2.98
N ILE A 74 6.07 5.69 2.23
CA ILE A 74 7.10 5.75 1.18
C ILE A 74 8.49 5.41 1.76
N ALA A 75 8.88 6.01 2.87
CA ALA A 75 10.20 5.79 3.48
C ALA A 75 10.41 4.30 3.83
N THR A 76 9.37 3.63 4.30
CA THR A 76 9.39 2.19 4.59
C THR A 76 9.65 1.39 3.31
N GLN A 77 8.95 1.69 2.22
CA GLN A 77 9.14 0.99 0.95
C GLN A 77 10.51 1.25 0.32
N LEU A 78 11.01 2.48 0.41
CA LEU A 78 12.35 2.82 -0.07
C LEU A 78 13.45 2.10 0.75
N ALA A 79 13.24 1.88 2.04
CA ALA A 79 14.17 1.09 2.86
C ALA A 79 14.21 -0.38 2.41
N PHE A 80 13.05 -0.99 2.07
CA PHE A 80 13.01 -2.33 1.51
C PHE A 80 13.65 -2.39 0.11
N LEU A 81 13.37 -1.40 -0.74
CA LEU A 81 13.97 -1.31 -2.08
C LEU A 81 15.49 -1.26 -2.02
N ARG A 82 16.07 -0.44 -1.13
CA ARG A 82 17.53 -0.37 -0.93
C ARG A 82 18.13 -1.72 -0.52
N ARG A 83 17.48 -2.44 0.41
CA ARG A 83 17.92 -3.78 0.80
C ARG A 83 17.87 -4.76 -0.38
N PHE A 84 16.84 -4.64 -1.19
CA PHE A 84 16.74 -5.45 -2.40
C PHE A 84 17.82 -5.08 -3.43
N GLY A 85 18.13 -3.78 -3.61
CA GLY A 85 19.23 -3.32 -4.44
C GLY A 85 20.59 -3.88 -3.97
N VAL A 86 20.83 -3.96 -2.65
CA VAL A 86 22.03 -4.62 -2.10
C VAL A 86 22.04 -6.10 -2.50
N THR A 87 20.93 -6.83 -2.31
CA THR A 87 20.83 -8.24 -2.71
C THR A 87 21.16 -8.44 -4.18
N ILE A 88 20.67 -7.54 -5.06
CA ILE A 88 20.96 -7.61 -6.50
C ILE A 88 22.45 -7.39 -6.78
N ARG A 89 23.10 -6.41 -6.13
CA ARG A 89 24.53 -6.11 -6.33
C ARG A 89 25.46 -7.24 -5.86
N GLU A 90 25.05 -7.95 -4.80
CA GLU A 90 25.86 -9.04 -4.21
C GLU A 90 25.76 -10.36 -5.00
N ASN A 91 24.80 -10.50 -5.91
CA ASN A 91 24.67 -11.68 -6.74
C ASN A 91 25.54 -11.58 -8.00
N ALA A 92 26.21 -12.66 -8.37
CA ALA A 92 27.02 -12.73 -9.57
C ALA A 92 26.20 -12.94 -10.85
N THR A 93 24.99 -13.47 -10.73
CA THR A 93 24.12 -13.83 -11.86
C THR A 93 22.72 -13.27 -11.67
N TRP A 94 22.04 -13.03 -12.79
CA TRP A 94 20.65 -12.60 -12.80
C TRP A 94 19.72 -13.67 -12.23
N ASP A 95 18.80 -13.26 -11.32
CA ASP A 95 17.75 -14.11 -10.80
C ASP A 95 16.40 -13.73 -11.44
N LYS A 96 15.77 -14.70 -12.12
CA LYS A 96 14.46 -14.53 -12.78
C LYS A 96 13.33 -14.13 -11.81
N GLY A 97 13.45 -14.43 -10.53
CA GLY A 97 12.49 -14.05 -9.50
C GLY A 97 12.50 -12.55 -9.16
N TRP A 98 13.55 -11.81 -9.51
CA TRP A 98 13.67 -10.39 -9.16
C TRP A 98 12.59 -9.52 -9.79
N LYS A 99 12.15 -9.85 -11.00
CA LYS A 99 11.04 -9.12 -11.64
C LYS A 99 9.75 -9.26 -10.86
N ALA A 100 9.38 -10.47 -10.47
CA ALA A 100 8.18 -10.71 -9.66
C ALA A 100 8.29 -10.00 -8.29
N ARG A 101 9.48 -10.06 -7.66
CA ARG A 101 9.73 -9.34 -6.40
C ARG A 101 9.63 -7.82 -6.57
N ALA A 102 10.17 -7.24 -7.63
CA ALA A 102 10.04 -5.82 -7.92
C ALA A 102 8.56 -5.43 -8.12
N GLN A 103 7.81 -6.22 -8.86
CA GLN A 103 6.40 -5.98 -9.12
C GLN A 103 5.54 -6.06 -7.85
N SER A 104 5.92 -6.86 -6.84
CA SER A 104 5.19 -6.96 -5.57
C SER A 104 5.18 -5.65 -4.77
N TYR A 105 6.14 -4.74 -4.98
CA TYR A 105 6.09 -3.40 -4.37
C TYR A 105 4.85 -2.59 -4.77
N ALA A 106 4.21 -2.91 -5.90
CA ALA A 106 3.01 -2.22 -6.33
C ALA A 106 1.85 -2.37 -5.34
N ASP A 107 1.79 -3.48 -4.61
CA ASP A 107 0.71 -3.74 -3.67
C ASP A 107 0.80 -2.86 -2.41
N ALA A 108 1.98 -2.30 -2.12
CA ALA A 108 2.19 -1.43 -0.97
C ALA A 108 1.39 -0.10 -1.05
N ILE A 109 0.95 0.31 -2.25
CA ILE A 109 0.13 1.53 -2.40
C ILE A 109 -1.29 1.36 -1.82
N GLN A 110 -1.68 0.17 -1.40
CA GLN A 110 -2.93 -0.05 -0.66
C GLN A 110 -2.97 0.75 0.64
N VAL A 111 -1.86 0.81 1.37
CA VAL A 111 -1.80 1.52 2.66
C VAL A 111 -2.18 2.99 2.53
N PRO A 112 -1.53 3.82 1.70
CA PRO A 112 -1.93 5.21 1.52
C PRO A 112 -3.33 5.36 0.90
N TYR A 113 -3.75 4.46 0.02
CA TYR A 113 -5.12 4.48 -0.51
C TYR A 113 -6.14 4.36 0.61
N TRP A 114 -6.00 3.37 1.50
CA TRP A 114 -6.91 3.18 2.61
C TRP A 114 -6.84 4.31 3.63
N ARG A 115 -5.66 4.91 3.88
CA ARG A 115 -5.56 6.12 4.71
C ARG A 115 -6.41 7.26 4.13
N GLY A 116 -6.36 7.47 2.83
CA GLY A 116 -7.22 8.45 2.15
C GLY A 116 -8.69 8.06 2.25
N ARG A 117 -9.03 6.83 1.94
CA ARG A 117 -10.39 6.30 1.94
C ARG A 117 -11.08 6.40 3.29
N THR A 118 -10.34 6.16 4.34
CA THR A 118 -10.84 6.25 5.71
C THR A 118 -10.82 7.67 6.27
N LYS A 119 -10.51 8.68 5.44
CA LYS A 119 -10.41 10.09 5.86
C LYS A 119 -9.56 10.28 7.12
N MET A 120 -8.49 9.52 7.23
CA MET A 120 -7.59 9.53 8.39
C MET A 120 -8.29 9.18 9.71
N LEU A 121 -9.37 8.42 9.69
CA LEU A 121 -9.98 7.88 10.91
C LEU A 121 -8.91 7.19 11.77
N PRO A 122 -9.03 7.21 13.10
CA PRO A 122 -8.03 6.68 14.03
C PRO A 122 -8.04 5.14 14.07
N LEU A 123 -8.01 4.51 12.89
CA LEU A 123 -7.97 3.05 12.75
C LEU A 123 -6.59 2.52 13.11
N PRO A 124 -6.50 1.38 13.81
CA PRO A 124 -5.25 0.85 14.35
C PRO A 124 -4.28 0.35 13.27
N ALA A 125 -4.78 -0.03 12.10
CA ALA A 125 -3.95 -0.44 10.97
C ALA A 125 -4.68 -0.29 9.64
N MET A 126 -3.92 -0.18 8.54
CA MET A 126 -4.46 -0.23 7.19
C MET A 126 -4.22 -1.62 6.56
N PRO A 127 -5.00 -2.02 5.54
CA PRO A 127 -4.72 -3.21 4.75
C PRO A 127 -3.27 -3.21 4.25
N GLY A 128 -2.54 -4.31 4.50
CA GLY A 128 -1.10 -4.41 4.23
C GLY A 128 -0.19 -3.87 5.32
N GLU A 129 -0.70 -3.12 6.31
CA GLU A 129 0.10 -2.56 7.40
C GLU A 129 0.19 -3.54 8.58
N GLY A 130 1.43 -3.93 8.94
CA GLY A 130 1.69 -4.79 10.10
C GLY A 130 1.02 -6.17 10.05
N SER A 131 0.65 -6.66 8.88
CA SER A 131 0.14 -8.02 8.66
C SER A 131 1.23 -8.94 8.09
N GLN A 132 1.09 -10.25 8.31
CA GLN A 132 2.02 -11.24 7.76
C GLN A 132 2.00 -11.29 6.24
N CYS A 133 0.85 -11.00 5.61
CA CYS A 133 0.70 -10.96 4.16
C CYS A 133 1.29 -9.68 3.53
N ILE A 134 1.64 -8.67 4.33
CA ILE A 134 2.29 -7.42 3.92
C ILE A 134 1.69 -6.85 2.62
N THR A 135 2.40 -6.99 1.49
CA THR A 135 2.04 -6.45 0.18
C THR A 135 0.94 -7.25 -0.54
N HIS A 136 0.63 -8.47 -0.09
CA HIS A 136 -0.41 -9.33 -0.68
C HIS A 136 -1.74 -9.28 0.07
N CYS A 137 -1.90 -8.34 1.01
CA CYS A 137 -3.14 -8.19 1.76
C CYS A 137 -4.28 -7.73 0.85
N GLN A 138 -5.34 -8.55 0.76
CA GLN A 138 -6.56 -8.23 0.03
C GLN A 138 -7.72 -7.84 0.96
N CYS A 139 -7.42 -7.64 2.24
CA CYS A 139 -8.42 -7.18 3.20
C CYS A 139 -8.80 -5.72 2.94
N THR A 140 -9.96 -5.33 3.44
CA THR A 140 -10.53 -4.00 3.26
C THR A 140 -11.16 -3.50 4.56
N TRP A 141 -11.32 -2.19 4.68
CA TRP A 141 -12.19 -1.59 5.68
C TRP A 141 -13.58 -1.35 5.08
N GLU A 142 -14.62 -1.83 5.74
CA GLU A 142 -15.98 -1.37 5.56
C GLU A 142 -16.28 -0.37 6.65
N ILE A 143 -16.69 0.83 6.26
CA ILE A 143 -17.00 1.93 7.18
C ILE A 143 -18.48 2.24 7.04
N VAL A 144 -19.20 2.06 8.13
CA VAL A 144 -20.62 2.37 8.24
C VAL A 144 -20.75 3.68 9.03
N THR A 145 -21.32 4.70 8.41
CA THR A 145 -21.60 5.97 9.08
C THR A 145 -22.80 5.79 10.01
N VAL A 146 -22.61 6.03 11.29
CA VAL A 146 -23.68 6.04 12.31
C VAL A 146 -24.24 7.45 12.43
N ASP A 147 -23.39 8.44 12.67
CA ASP A 147 -23.71 9.87 12.66
C ASP A 147 -22.53 10.67 12.10
N GLU A 148 -22.71 11.26 10.92
CA GLU A 148 -21.65 12.02 10.26
C GLU A 148 -21.35 13.33 11.00
N ALA A 149 -22.36 13.99 11.57
CA ALA A 149 -22.20 15.26 12.29
C ALA A 149 -21.45 15.06 13.61
N ALA A 150 -21.66 13.94 14.29
CA ALA A 150 -20.95 13.54 15.49
C ALA A 150 -19.57 12.89 15.21
N ASN A 151 -19.24 12.58 13.96
CA ASN A 151 -18.10 11.74 13.57
C ASN A 151 -18.14 10.34 14.20
N ASP A 152 -19.32 9.71 14.13
CA ASP A 152 -19.57 8.37 14.65
C ASP A 152 -19.59 7.36 13.50
N TYR A 153 -18.77 6.33 13.62
CA TYR A 153 -18.61 5.28 12.62
C TYR A 153 -18.46 3.91 13.26
N ASP A 154 -19.01 2.88 12.59
CA ASP A 154 -18.74 1.48 12.88
C ASP A 154 -17.83 0.94 11.76
N CYS A 155 -16.65 0.45 12.13
CA CYS A 155 -15.62 0.05 11.16
C CYS A 155 -15.37 -1.46 11.27
N TYR A 156 -15.47 -2.17 10.15
CA TYR A 156 -15.29 -3.62 10.07
C TYR A 156 -14.10 -3.97 9.22
N TRP A 157 -13.21 -4.83 9.75
CA TRP A 157 -12.17 -5.43 8.93
C TRP A 157 -12.76 -6.58 8.13
N ARG A 158 -12.77 -6.45 6.80
CA ARG A 158 -13.29 -7.47 5.89
C ARG A 158 -12.15 -8.22 5.24
N LEU A 159 -12.23 -9.55 5.33
CA LEU A 159 -11.31 -10.44 4.63
C LEU A 159 -11.60 -10.41 3.13
N GLY A 160 -10.54 -10.44 2.30
CA GLY A 160 -10.67 -10.53 0.85
C GLY A 160 -10.99 -11.96 0.37
N ALA A 161 -10.79 -12.22 -0.92
CA ALA A 161 -11.08 -13.52 -1.53
C ALA A 161 -9.90 -14.53 -1.49
N ALA A 162 -8.69 -14.07 -1.15
CA ALA A 162 -7.50 -14.93 -1.08
C ALA A 162 -7.36 -15.60 0.29
N GLU A 163 -6.42 -16.54 0.40
CA GLU A 163 -6.01 -17.08 1.70
C GLU A 163 -5.56 -15.94 2.63
N HIS A 164 -5.95 -16.03 3.90
CA HIS A 164 -5.69 -15.00 4.89
C HIS A 164 -4.57 -15.42 5.83
N CYS A 165 -3.76 -14.45 6.23
CA CYS A 165 -2.81 -14.67 7.31
C CYS A 165 -3.52 -14.57 8.67
N GLN A 166 -2.96 -15.23 9.66
CA GLN A 166 -3.49 -15.25 11.02
C GLN A 166 -3.77 -13.86 11.59
N THR A 167 -2.91 -12.87 11.27
CA THR A 167 -3.12 -11.48 11.70
C THR A 167 -4.42 -10.91 11.14
N CYS A 168 -4.74 -11.17 9.86
CA CYS A 168 -5.96 -10.67 9.23
C CYS A 168 -7.21 -11.35 9.78
N GLU A 169 -7.14 -12.65 10.05
CA GLU A 169 -8.23 -13.41 10.68
C GLU A 169 -8.52 -12.90 12.10
N GLN A 170 -7.47 -12.66 12.91
CA GLN A 170 -7.62 -12.07 14.24
C GLN A 170 -8.25 -10.68 14.19
N ARG A 171 -7.82 -9.82 13.24
CA ARG A 171 -8.42 -8.51 13.04
C ARG A 171 -9.89 -8.60 12.68
N ALA A 172 -10.26 -9.48 11.75
CA ALA A 172 -11.66 -9.68 11.37
C ALA A 172 -12.54 -10.14 12.52
N ALA A 173 -12.00 -10.99 13.39
CA ALA A 173 -12.73 -11.47 14.58
C ALA A 173 -12.82 -10.41 15.69
N THR A 174 -11.78 -9.59 15.87
CA THR A 174 -11.68 -8.63 16.98
C THR A 174 -12.28 -7.27 16.62
N TRP A 175 -12.16 -6.86 15.34
CA TRP A 175 -12.60 -5.55 14.84
C TRP A 175 -13.93 -5.68 14.07
N ALA A 176 -15.01 -6.04 14.79
CA ALA A 176 -16.29 -6.35 14.15
C ALA A 176 -17.52 -5.93 15.00
N PRO A 177 -17.78 -4.64 15.19
CA PRO A 177 -17.07 -3.46 14.72
C PRO A 177 -15.98 -2.94 15.65
N LEU A 178 -15.05 -2.14 15.11
CA LEU A 178 -14.38 -1.09 15.87
C LEU A 178 -15.27 0.14 15.87
N GLU A 179 -15.58 0.65 17.04
CA GLU A 179 -16.44 1.81 17.16
C GLU A 179 -15.61 3.10 17.26
N ILE A 180 -15.99 4.08 16.46
CA ILE A 180 -15.47 5.45 16.54
C ILE A 180 -16.63 6.33 16.96
N ARG A 181 -16.46 7.06 18.05
CA ARG A 181 -17.45 7.99 18.57
C ARG A 181 -16.79 9.34 18.84
N GLY A 182 -17.41 10.42 18.35
CA GLY A 182 -16.80 11.74 18.41
C GLY A 182 -15.42 11.82 17.74
N GLY A 183 -15.17 11.00 16.70
CA GLY A 183 -13.88 10.91 16.03
C GLY A 183 -12.78 10.18 16.81
N ARG A 184 -13.11 9.47 17.90
CA ARG A 184 -12.18 8.70 18.73
C ARG A 184 -12.53 7.22 18.72
N LEU A 185 -11.52 6.38 18.68
CA LEU A 185 -11.68 4.94 18.88
C LEU A 185 -12.06 4.66 20.34
N ILE A 186 -13.11 3.86 20.56
CA ILE A 186 -13.60 3.46 21.90
C ILE A 186 -13.53 1.95 22.06
#